data_dc80844077dfdfcfb8e376fe16928377
#
_entry.id   dc80844077dfdfcfb8e376fe16928377
#
_cell.length_a   1.000
_cell.length_b   1.000
_cell.length_c   1.000
_cell.angle_alpha   90.00
_cell.angle_beta   90.00
_cell.angle_gamma   90.00
#
_symmetry.space_group_name_H-M   'P 1'
#
loop_
_entity.id
_entity.type
_entity.pdbx_description
1 polymer ?
#
loop_
_entity_poly.entity_id
_entity_poly.type
_entity_poly.pdbx_seq_one_letter_code
_entity_poly.pdbx_strand_id
1 'polypeptide(L)'
;MDWLRLISNKRLGQETRHPLRHDDRSEFKRDGDRLIYSAPFRRLQNKTQVFPLPGSVFVHNRLTHSLEVSSLGKSLGDDVARILTDRHPHLRGTLFEEIGTIVQTAGLAHDMGNPPFGHSGEQAIQSFFTEGPGSDLKKKVSARFWDDITHFEGNANAFRLLTHQFQGRRFGGFVMTYSTLAAIVKYPFSSDLAGSHGKFGFFESEREDFERIAEDLGMRCLEHSEGTSVRYARHPLVFLMEAADDICYEIMDIEDAHKLHLLSFEETADLLLGFFDEQERQGIRQRLIEEEVTDENEQVVYMRACAVGALERECVQAFVNHEEEILEGSFQGPLVRHINELQRQAYCRCSEVSKAKIYRSKPVLDVELSGYKIMETLMEALINAAVEPEKYHSQQLIRRFSSQYDIHNPSLEKRVMAVIDYISGMTDVYALDIYQKINGISLPIV
;
A
#
# COMPACT_ATOMS: atom_id res chain seq x y z
N MET A 1 23.69 -4.53 -6.09
CA MET A 1 22.68 -5.45 -6.67
C MET A 1 22.85 -5.42 -8.19
N ASP A 2 22.27 -6.38 -8.92
CA ASP A 2 22.40 -6.51 -10.38
C ASP A 2 21.03 -6.57 -11.04
N TRP A 3 20.80 -5.76 -12.08
CA TRP A 3 19.49 -5.65 -12.73
C TRP A 3 18.98 -6.97 -13.33
N LEU A 4 19.86 -7.76 -13.95
CA LEU A 4 19.45 -9.02 -14.58
C LEU A 4 19.02 -10.06 -13.55
N ARG A 5 19.52 -9.97 -12.32
CA ARG A 5 19.12 -10.85 -11.23
C ARG A 5 17.89 -10.32 -10.49
N LEU A 6 17.77 -9.00 -10.31
CA LEU A 6 16.63 -8.36 -9.66
C LEU A 6 15.31 -8.57 -10.42
N ILE A 7 15.36 -8.71 -11.75
CA ILE A 7 14.16 -8.85 -12.58
C ILE A 7 13.99 -10.33 -12.95
N SER A 8 13.15 -11.01 -12.19
CA SER A 8 12.90 -12.45 -12.28
C SER A 8 11.41 -12.74 -12.45
N ASN A 9 11.08 -13.59 -13.38
CA ASN A 9 9.72 -14.10 -13.58
C ASN A 9 9.42 -15.40 -12.80
N LYS A 10 10.32 -15.80 -11.91
CA LYS A 10 10.16 -16.93 -11.00
C LYS A 10 9.00 -16.64 -10.05
N ARG A 11 8.17 -17.65 -9.75
CA ARG A 11 6.94 -17.49 -8.97
C ARG A 11 7.01 -18.19 -7.64
N LEU A 12 6.56 -17.51 -6.59
CA LEU A 12 6.43 -18.11 -5.25
C LEU A 12 5.46 -19.29 -5.29
N GLY A 13 5.93 -20.45 -4.82
CA GLY A 13 5.15 -21.68 -4.79
C GLY A 13 5.06 -22.44 -6.14
N GLN A 14 5.77 -21.97 -7.17
CA GLN A 14 5.87 -22.63 -8.47
C GLN A 14 7.29 -22.60 -9.04
N GLU A 15 8.29 -22.61 -8.20
CA GLU A 15 9.70 -22.43 -8.55
C GLU A 15 10.22 -23.48 -9.54
N THR A 16 9.68 -24.70 -9.47
CA THR A 16 10.06 -25.84 -10.32
C THR A 16 9.09 -26.11 -11.46
N ARG A 17 7.98 -25.34 -11.56
CA ARG A 17 6.99 -25.53 -12.61
C ARG A 17 7.28 -24.63 -13.79
N HIS A 18 7.38 -25.23 -14.99
CA HIS A 18 7.33 -24.53 -16.25
C HIS A 18 5.90 -24.66 -16.80
N PRO A 19 5.00 -23.67 -16.55
CA PRO A 19 3.64 -23.75 -17.07
C PRO A 19 3.67 -23.82 -18.59
N LEU A 20 2.86 -24.70 -19.16
CA LEU A 20 2.59 -24.68 -20.61
C LEU A 20 2.00 -23.30 -20.91
N ARG A 21 2.72 -22.50 -21.71
CA ARG A 21 2.24 -21.19 -22.17
C ARG A 21 1.14 -21.40 -23.19
N HIS A 22 -0.03 -20.88 -22.90
CA HIS A 22 -1.18 -20.92 -23.80
C HIS A 22 -1.45 -19.57 -24.47
N ASP A 23 -0.71 -18.52 -24.08
CA ASP A 23 -0.84 -17.16 -24.62
C ASP A 23 0.48 -16.39 -24.48
N ASP A 24 0.57 -15.24 -25.17
CA ASP A 24 1.77 -14.39 -25.28
C ASP A 24 1.92 -13.37 -24.14
N ARG A 25 1.05 -13.40 -23.10
CA ARG A 25 1.17 -12.48 -21.96
C ARG A 25 2.42 -12.81 -21.15
N SER A 26 3.15 -11.75 -20.78
CA SER A 26 4.27 -11.91 -19.86
C SER A 26 3.82 -12.36 -18.47
N GLU A 27 4.74 -12.90 -17.68
CA GLU A 27 4.43 -13.34 -16.33
C GLU A 27 4.05 -12.17 -15.42
N PHE A 28 4.64 -10.98 -15.62
CA PHE A 28 4.31 -9.75 -14.87
C PHE A 28 2.91 -9.23 -15.23
N LYS A 29 2.51 -9.27 -16.49
CA LYS A 29 1.14 -8.96 -16.90
C LYS A 29 0.12 -9.90 -16.26
N ARG A 30 0.44 -11.18 -16.14
CA ARG A 30 -0.40 -12.17 -15.44
C ARG A 30 -0.53 -11.88 -13.95
N ASP A 31 0.47 -11.26 -13.32
CA ASP A 31 0.39 -10.82 -11.93
C ASP A 31 -0.66 -9.72 -11.76
N GLY A 32 -0.65 -8.71 -12.60
CA GLY A 32 -1.67 -7.67 -12.62
C GLY A 32 -3.08 -8.25 -12.82
N ASP A 33 -3.25 -9.17 -13.78
CA ASP A 33 -4.54 -9.83 -14.01
C ASP A 33 -5.03 -10.59 -12.75
N ARG A 34 -4.14 -11.31 -12.05
CA ARG A 34 -4.49 -12.01 -10.80
C ARG A 34 -5.00 -11.07 -9.71
N LEU A 35 -4.40 -9.88 -9.58
CA LEU A 35 -4.83 -8.88 -8.62
C LEU A 35 -6.20 -8.33 -8.98
N ILE A 36 -6.37 -7.83 -10.20
CA ILE A 36 -7.60 -7.17 -10.65
C ILE A 36 -8.83 -8.09 -10.51
N TYR A 37 -8.69 -9.38 -10.81
CA TYR A 37 -9.79 -10.35 -10.67
C TYR A 37 -9.97 -10.88 -9.24
N SER A 38 -9.17 -10.44 -8.27
CA SER A 38 -9.24 -10.92 -6.89
C SER A 38 -10.32 -10.21 -6.06
N ALA A 39 -10.86 -10.92 -5.08
CA ALA A 39 -11.79 -10.31 -4.12
C ALA A 39 -11.12 -9.26 -3.21
N PRO A 40 -9.88 -9.46 -2.70
CA PRO A 40 -9.20 -8.44 -1.92
C PRO A 40 -9.03 -7.12 -2.67
N PHE A 41 -8.64 -7.14 -3.94
CA PHE A 41 -8.52 -5.91 -4.75
C PHE A 41 -9.87 -5.19 -4.89
N ARG A 42 -10.96 -5.93 -5.20
CA ARG A 42 -12.30 -5.33 -5.30
C ARG A 42 -12.81 -4.70 -3.99
N ARG A 43 -12.34 -5.19 -2.81
CA ARG A 43 -12.71 -4.61 -1.51
C ARG A 43 -12.20 -3.20 -1.31
N LEU A 44 -11.12 -2.79 -2.02
CA LEU A 44 -10.57 -1.44 -1.96
C LEU A 44 -11.61 -0.38 -2.35
N GLN A 45 -12.59 -0.72 -3.18
CA GLN A 45 -13.69 0.20 -3.56
C GLN A 45 -14.46 0.76 -2.35
N ASN A 46 -14.59 -0.04 -1.28
CA ASN A 46 -15.33 0.33 -0.08
C ASN A 46 -14.39 0.49 1.13
N LYS A 47 -13.17 0.93 0.89
CA LYS A 47 -12.21 1.37 1.91
C LYS A 47 -11.87 2.85 1.69
N THR A 48 -11.97 3.63 2.75
CA THR A 48 -11.63 5.06 2.76
C THR A 48 -10.14 5.26 2.45
N GLN A 49 -9.82 6.24 1.60
CA GLN A 49 -8.44 6.71 1.39
C GLN A 49 -8.12 7.79 2.43
N VAL A 50 -8.71 8.96 2.33
CA VAL A 50 -8.58 10.07 3.27
C VAL A 50 -9.96 10.54 3.72
N PHE A 51 -10.83 10.87 2.77
CA PHE A 51 -12.15 11.39 3.06
C PHE A 51 -13.18 10.27 3.24
N PRO A 52 -14.29 10.54 3.97
CA PRO A 52 -15.39 9.60 4.10
C PRO A 52 -15.84 9.08 2.74
N LEU A 53 -16.22 7.80 2.67
CA LEU A 53 -16.81 7.22 1.46
C LEU A 53 -18.03 8.06 1.03
N PRO A 54 -18.15 8.37 -0.27
CA PRO A 54 -18.98 9.47 -0.72
C PRO A 54 -20.48 9.16 -0.60
N GLY A 55 -21.24 10.17 -0.10
CA GLY A 55 -22.68 10.26 -0.31
C GLY A 55 -23.05 11.03 -1.57
N SER A 56 -22.48 12.23 -1.76
CA SER A 56 -22.86 13.15 -2.84
C SER A 56 -21.68 13.74 -3.63
N VAL A 57 -20.46 13.67 -3.11
CA VAL A 57 -19.25 14.16 -3.77
C VAL A 57 -18.33 12.98 -4.03
N PHE A 58 -17.83 12.86 -5.25
CA PHE A 58 -16.93 11.79 -5.66
C PHE A 58 -15.49 12.18 -5.30
N VAL A 59 -15.01 11.64 -4.19
CA VAL A 59 -13.62 11.67 -3.75
C VAL A 59 -12.95 10.32 -4.00
N HIS A 60 -11.62 10.28 -3.92
CA HIS A 60 -10.87 9.06 -4.14
C HIS A 60 -11.12 8.04 -3.01
N ASN A 61 -11.28 6.78 -3.39
CA ASN A 61 -11.21 5.62 -2.51
C ASN A 61 -9.93 4.82 -2.80
N ARG A 62 -9.63 3.79 -1.99
CA ARG A 62 -8.41 3.01 -2.18
C ARG A 62 -8.30 2.30 -3.53
N LEU A 63 -9.43 1.96 -4.17
CA LEU A 63 -9.42 1.34 -5.50
C LEU A 63 -8.99 2.35 -6.57
N THR A 64 -9.60 3.54 -6.58
CA THR A 64 -9.25 4.59 -7.56
C THR A 64 -7.82 5.06 -7.37
N HIS A 65 -7.39 5.29 -6.12
CA HIS A 65 -6.01 5.59 -5.79
C HIS A 65 -5.03 4.50 -6.28
N SER A 66 -5.30 3.22 -6.01
CA SER A 66 -4.44 2.13 -6.50
C SER A 66 -4.36 2.06 -8.04
N LEU A 67 -5.42 2.44 -8.74
CA LEU A 67 -5.41 2.53 -10.21
C LEU A 67 -4.56 3.70 -10.71
N GLU A 68 -4.60 4.84 -10.04
CA GLU A 68 -3.78 6.02 -10.35
C GLU A 68 -2.30 5.76 -10.09
N VAL A 69 -1.97 5.22 -8.91
CA VAL A 69 -0.60 4.78 -8.57
C VAL A 69 -0.08 3.75 -9.57
N SER A 70 -0.93 2.80 -9.97
CA SER A 70 -0.61 1.80 -10.99
C SER A 70 -0.31 2.44 -12.36
N SER A 71 -1.10 3.42 -12.78
CA SER A 71 -0.93 4.13 -14.05
C SER A 71 0.37 4.95 -14.06
N LEU A 72 0.58 5.76 -13.03
CA LEU A 72 1.78 6.58 -12.89
C LEU A 72 3.04 5.71 -12.70
N GLY A 73 2.94 4.65 -11.89
CA GLY A 73 4.02 3.70 -11.68
C GLY A 73 4.47 3.01 -12.97
N LYS A 74 3.51 2.72 -13.87
CA LYS A 74 3.86 2.21 -15.20
C LYS A 74 4.67 3.21 -16.01
N SER A 75 4.24 4.47 -16.07
CA SER A 75 4.94 5.53 -16.79
C SER A 75 6.36 5.73 -16.25
N LEU A 76 6.50 5.85 -14.91
CA LEU A 76 7.81 5.95 -14.25
C LEU A 76 8.73 4.78 -14.62
N GLY A 77 8.21 3.56 -14.55
CA GLY A 77 8.97 2.36 -14.88
C GLY A 77 9.34 2.27 -16.35
N ASP A 78 8.45 2.60 -17.28
CA ASP A 78 8.71 2.57 -18.72
C ASP A 78 9.78 3.63 -19.11
N ASP A 79 9.72 4.83 -18.53
CA ASP A 79 10.71 5.88 -18.78
C ASP A 79 12.09 5.51 -18.22
N VAL A 80 12.15 4.97 -16.99
CA VAL A 80 13.41 4.47 -16.41
C VAL A 80 13.96 3.31 -17.26
N ALA A 81 13.11 2.35 -17.68
CA ALA A 81 13.54 1.25 -18.55
C ALA A 81 14.17 1.75 -19.84
N ARG A 82 13.55 2.73 -20.49
CA ARG A 82 14.06 3.32 -21.74
C ARG A 82 15.42 3.98 -21.52
N ILE A 83 15.57 4.83 -20.51
CA ILE A 83 16.81 5.58 -20.25
C ILE A 83 17.92 4.62 -19.84
N LEU A 84 17.68 3.68 -18.94
CA LEU A 84 18.71 2.76 -18.48
C LEU A 84 19.10 1.72 -19.52
N THR A 85 18.17 1.31 -20.40
CA THR A 85 18.50 0.44 -21.55
C THR A 85 19.38 1.16 -22.57
N ASP A 86 19.23 2.48 -22.73
CA ASP A 86 20.14 3.27 -23.58
C ASP A 86 21.52 3.46 -22.91
N ARG A 87 21.57 3.63 -21.59
CA ARG A 87 22.81 3.72 -20.79
C ARG A 87 23.53 2.36 -20.70
N HIS A 88 22.78 1.27 -20.58
CA HIS A 88 23.27 -0.10 -20.40
C HIS A 88 22.73 -1.03 -21.50
N PRO A 89 23.36 -1.07 -22.69
CA PRO A 89 22.86 -1.83 -23.84
C PRO A 89 22.67 -3.33 -23.59
N HIS A 90 23.32 -3.92 -22.60
CA HIS A 90 23.18 -5.34 -22.24
C HIS A 90 21.81 -5.66 -21.60
N LEU A 91 21.04 -4.65 -21.19
CA LEU A 91 19.67 -4.82 -20.67
C LEU A 91 18.63 -4.96 -21.78
N ARG A 92 18.97 -4.62 -23.03
CA ARG A 92 18.05 -4.72 -24.18
C ARG A 92 17.64 -6.17 -24.45
N GLY A 93 16.35 -6.36 -24.71
CA GLY A 93 15.79 -7.68 -25.00
C GLY A 93 15.74 -8.60 -23.78
N THR A 94 15.96 -8.08 -22.59
CA THR A 94 15.83 -8.82 -21.31
C THR A 94 14.51 -8.50 -20.63
N LEU A 95 14.24 -9.19 -19.50
CA LEU A 95 13.06 -8.91 -18.67
C LEU A 95 13.08 -7.50 -18.06
N PHE A 96 14.22 -6.81 -18.07
CA PHE A 96 14.35 -5.45 -17.57
C PHE A 96 13.43 -4.46 -18.29
N GLU A 97 13.14 -4.67 -19.55
CA GLU A 97 12.22 -3.82 -20.33
C GLU A 97 10.77 -3.87 -19.81
N GLU A 98 10.44 -4.83 -18.94
CA GLU A 98 9.12 -4.96 -18.32
C GLU A 98 8.99 -4.33 -16.92
N ILE A 99 10.00 -3.56 -16.46
CA ILE A 99 9.96 -2.97 -15.11
C ILE A 99 8.73 -2.06 -14.91
N GLY A 100 8.27 -1.36 -15.96
CA GLY A 100 7.04 -0.60 -15.91
C GLY A 100 5.81 -1.47 -15.59
N THR A 101 5.73 -2.70 -16.13
CA THR A 101 4.64 -3.64 -15.83
C THR A 101 4.73 -4.17 -14.39
N ILE A 102 5.95 -4.34 -13.86
CA ILE A 102 6.16 -4.74 -12.47
C ILE A 102 5.72 -3.63 -11.51
N VAL A 103 6.16 -2.38 -11.76
CA VAL A 103 5.78 -1.22 -10.93
C VAL A 103 4.28 -0.96 -11.01
N GLN A 104 3.68 -1.07 -12.20
CA GLN A 104 2.23 -1.04 -12.40
C GLN A 104 1.51 -2.01 -11.47
N THR A 105 1.96 -3.25 -11.44
CA THR A 105 1.36 -4.31 -10.63
C THR A 105 1.59 -4.08 -9.13
N ALA A 106 2.77 -3.60 -8.76
CA ALA A 106 3.07 -3.21 -7.38
C ALA A 106 2.15 -2.07 -6.90
N GLY A 107 1.89 -1.07 -7.75
CA GLY A 107 0.94 0.01 -7.48
C GLY A 107 -0.51 -0.50 -7.28
N LEU A 108 -0.96 -1.53 -8.00
CA LEU A 108 -2.26 -2.16 -7.73
C LEU A 108 -2.32 -2.81 -6.35
N ALA A 109 -1.20 -3.34 -5.87
CA ALA A 109 -1.15 -4.19 -4.67
C ALA A 109 -0.84 -3.44 -3.38
N HIS A 110 -0.18 -2.27 -3.46
CA HIS A 110 0.46 -1.60 -2.31
C HIS A 110 -0.51 -1.35 -1.14
N ASP A 111 -1.76 -1.00 -1.45
CA ASP A 111 -2.80 -0.66 -0.46
C ASP A 111 -3.70 -1.85 -0.05
N MET A 112 -3.51 -3.05 -0.63
CA MET A 112 -4.39 -4.20 -0.40
C MET A 112 -4.36 -4.71 1.05
N GLY A 113 -3.30 -4.46 1.79
CA GLY A 113 -3.11 -4.89 3.17
C GLY A 113 -3.69 -3.94 4.22
N ASN A 114 -4.09 -2.74 3.84
CA ASN A 114 -4.66 -1.77 4.78
C ASN A 114 -5.98 -2.27 5.38
N PRO A 115 -6.16 -2.15 6.72
CA PRO A 115 -7.41 -2.49 7.38
C PRO A 115 -8.53 -1.49 7.04
N PRO A 116 -9.79 -1.75 7.44
CA PRO A 116 -10.83 -0.74 7.40
C PRO A 116 -10.40 0.55 8.09
N PHE A 117 -10.84 1.69 7.59
CA PHE A 117 -10.52 3.04 8.09
C PHE A 117 -9.02 3.39 8.06
N GLY A 118 -8.22 2.67 7.27
CA GLY A 118 -6.82 2.96 7.00
C GLY A 118 -5.95 3.07 8.25
N HIS A 119 -5.26 4.20 8.40
CA HIS A 119 -4.32 4.42 9.51
C HIS A 119 -4.98 4.37 10.90
N SER A 120 -6.20 4.88 11.02
CA SER A 120 -6.98 4.76 12.27
C SER A 120 -7.26 3.29 12.63
N GLY A 121 -7.52 2.44 11.62
CA GLY A 121 -7.66 1.00 11.81
C GLY A 121 -6.36 0.31 12.23
N GLU A 122 -5.22 0.70 11.67
CA GLU A 122 -3.89 0.22 12.13
C GLU A 122 -3.64 0.57 13.58
N GLN A 123 -3.86 1.83 13.95
CA GLN A 123 -3.71 2.32 15.33
C GLN A 123 -4.64 1.58 16.30
N ALA A 124 -5.88 1.31 15.90
CA ALA A 124 -6.82 0.56 16.74
C ALA A 124 -6.36 -0.90 16.96
N ILE A 125 -5.78 -1.55 15.96
CA ILE A 125 -5.20 -2.90 16.12
C ILE A 125 -3.99 -2.85 17.06
N GLN A 126 -3.06 -1.93 16.84
CA GLN A 126 -1.85 -1.78 17.65
C GLN A 126 -2.19 -1.46 19.12
N SER A 127 -3.03 -0.45 19.37
CA SER A 127 -3.38 -0.02 20.73
C SER A 127 -4.22 -1.04 21.49
N PHE A 128 -5.02 -1.87 20.79
CA PHE A 128 -5.70 -3.00 21.42
C PHE A 128 -4.72 -3.94 22.14
N PHE A 129 -3.55 -4.22 21.54
CA PHE A 129 -2.53 -5.07 22.14
C PHE A 129 -1.60 -4.33 23.09
N THR A 130 -1.25 -3.08 22.83
CA THR A 130 -0.27 -2.33 23.64
C THR A 130 -0.89 -1.72 24.90
N GLU A 131 -2.08 -1.15 24.82
CA GLU A 131 -2.74 -0.36 25.85
C GLU A 131 -4.10 -0.95 26.27
N GLY A 132 -4.70 -1.78 25.40
CA GLY A 132 -6.04 -2.31 25.56
C GLY A 132 -6.11 -3.69 26.22
N PRO A 133 -7.31 -4.32 26.16
CA PRO A 133 -7.57 -5.65 26.75
C PRO A 133 -6.69 -6.77 26.20
N GLY A 134 -6.15 -6.62 25.00
CA GLY A 134 -5.25 -7.58 24.36
C GLY A 134 -3.87 -7.68 25.00
N SER A 135 -3.49 -6.75 25.87
CA SER A 135 -2.16 -6.71 26.52
C SER A 135 -1.81 -7.95 27.32
N ASP A 136 -2.81 -8.63 27.88
CA ASP A 136 -2.64 -9.90 28.62
C ASP A 136 -2.14 -11.06 27.72
N LEU A 137 -2.27 -10.96 26.39
CA LEU A 137 -1.78 -11.96 25.45
C LEU A 137 -0.26 -12.01 25.40
N LYS A 138 0.43 -10.94 25.79
CA LYS A 138 1.91 -10.89 25.83
C LYS A 138 2.54 -12.08 26.53
N LYS A 139 1.90 -12.59 27.58
CA LYS A 139 2.39 -13.73 28.37
C LYS A 139 2.04 -15.10 27.75
N LYS A 140 1.23 -15.13 26.70
CA LYS A 140 0.65 -16.34 26.11
C LYS A 140 1.15 -16.63 24.70
N VAL A 141 1.94 -15.71 24.13
CA VAL A 141 2.43 -15.77 22.76
C VAL A 141 3.95 -15.55 22.71
N SER A 142 4.60 -15.91 21.61
CA SER A 142 6.03 -15.67 21.43
C SER A 142 6.34 -14.17 21.30
N ALA A 143 7.58 -13.79 21.64
CA ALA A 143 8.01 -12.39 21.55
C ALA A 143 7.88 -11.84 20.11
N ARG A 144 8.26 -12.63 19.10
CA ARG A 144 8.18 -12.25 17.69
C ARG A 144 6.76 -12.02 17.22
N PHE A 145 5.85 -12.94 17.56
CA PHE A 145 4.44 -12.75 17.27
C PHE A 145 3.88 -11.53 17.98
N TRP A 146 4.34 -11.26 19.20
CA TRP A 146 3.97 -10.05 19.93
C TRP A 146 4.43 -8.79 19.22
N ASP A 147 5.67 -8.74 18.73
CA ASP A 147 6.20 -7.63 17.94
C ASP A 147 5.39 -7.43 16.65
N ASP A 148 5.03 -8.50 15.95
CA ASP A 148 4.20 -8.45 14.76
C ASP A 148 2.85 -7.77 14.98
N ILE A 149 2.13 -8.16 16.04
CA ILE A 149 0.76 -7.67 16.28
C ILE A 149 0.73 -6.29 16.92
N THR A 150 1.74 -5.93 17.71
CA THR A 150 1.85 -4.60 18.35
C THR A 150 2.34 -3.52 17.38
N HIS A 151 2.98 -3.90 16.30
CA HIS A 151 3.40 -3.02 15.22
C HIS A 151 2.58 -3.24 13.94
N PHE A 152 1.42 -3.91 14.00
CA PHE A 152 0.62 -4.25 12.81
C PHE A 152 0.67 -3.13 11.76
N GLU A 153 1.00 -3.48 10.51
CA GLU A 153 1.29 -2.52 9.46
C GLU A 153 0.73 -3.01 8.10
N GLY A 154 0.08 -2.11 7.37
CA GLY A 154 -0.61 -2.44 6.12
C GLY A 154 0.30 -2.97 5.03
N ASN A 155 1.57 -2.48 4.91
CA ASN A 155 2.50 -2.99 3.91
C ASN A 155 2.91 -4.44 4.21
N ALA A 156 3.20 -4.76 5.47
CA ALA A 156 3.48 -6.15 5.88
C ALA A 156 2.26 -7.05 5.64
N ASN A 157 1.08 -6.56 5.93
CA ASN A 157 -0.17 -7.28 5.68
C ASN A 157 -0.46 -7.45 4.16
N ALA A 158 -0.06 -6.51 3.31
CA ALA A 158 -0.14 -6.69 1.85
C ALA A 158 0.73 -7.85 1.37
N PHE A 159 1.98 -7.93 1.85
CA PHE A 159 2.86 -9.06 1.54
C PHE A 159 2.26 -10.38 2.02
N ARG A 160 1.76 -10.44 3.28
CA ARG A 160 1.07 -11.61 3.81
C ARG A 160 -0.14 -12.01 2.96
N LEU A 161 -1.01 -11.07 2.61
CA LEU A 161 -2.20 -11.33 1.80
C LEU A 161 -1.86 -12.00 0.45
N LEU A 162 -0.71 -11.64 -0.13
CA LEU A 162 -0.26 -12.13 -1.43
C LEU A 162 0.49 -13.47 -1.35
N THR A 163 1.16 -13.76 -0.26
CA THR A 163 2.06 -14.93 -0.11
C THR A 163 1.47 -16.03 0.75
N HIS A 164 0.68 -15.68 1.76
CA HIS A 164 0.16 -16.63 2.74
C HIS A 164 -0.78 -17.68 2.13
N GLN A 165 -0.58 -18.92 2.54
CA GLN A 165 -1.48 -20.01 2.17
C GLN A 165 -2.69 -20.07 3.11
N PHE A 166 -3.72 -19.26 2.82
CA PHE A 166 -5.00 -19.39 3.50
C PHE A 166 -5.63 -20.78 3.28
N GLN A 167 -6.50 -21.21 4.20
CA GLN A 167 -7.16 -22.52 4.08
C GLN A 167 -7.87 -22.68 2.73
N GLY A 168 -7.67 -23.86 2.12
CA GLY A 168 -8.22 -24.18 0.80
C GLY A 168 -7.54 -23.49 -0.39
N ARG A 169 -6.48 -22.71 -0.16
CA ARG A 169 -5.69 -22.10 -1.23
C ARG A 169 -4.42 -22.89 -1.51
N ARG A 170 -3.86 -22.66 -2.71
CA ARG A 170 -2.58 -23.26 -3.12
C ARG A 170 -1.42 -22.66 -2.33
N PHE A 171 -0.31 -23.40 -2.27
CA PHE A 171 0.95 -22.87 -1.76
C PHE A 171 1.42 -21.67 -2.58
N GLY A 172 2.05 -20.66 -1.92
CA GLY A 172 2.47 -19.39 -2.54
C GLY A 172 1.34 -18.39 -2.74
N GLY A 173 0.18 -18.58 -2.10
CA GLY A 173 -0.93 -17.61 -2.08
C GLY A 173 -1.43 -17.25 -3.48
N PHE A 174 -1.16 -16.02 -3.91
CA PHE A 174 -1.48 -15.51 -5.26
C PHE A 174 -0.51 -16.03 -6.33
N VAL A 175 0.58 -16.66 -5.94
CA VAL A 175 1.60 -17.19 -6.86
C VAL A 175 2.15 -16.09 -7.77
N MET A 176 2.55 -14.97 -7.14
CA MET A 176 3.12 -13.81 -7.83
C MET A 176 4.58 -14.04 -8.18
N THR A 177 5.10 -13.27 -9.13
CA THR A 177 6.53 -13.27 -9.44
C THR A 177 7.36 -12.66 -8.30
N TYR A 178 8.58 -13.10 -8.16
CA TYR A 178 9.50 -12.63 -7.12
C TYR A 178 9.74 -11.13 -7.22
N SER A 179 9.98 -10.61 -8.43
CA SER A 179 10.20 -9.17 -8.61
C SER A 179 8.99 -8.33 -8.27
N THR A 180 7.76 -8.79 -8.60
CA THR A 180 6.53 -8.09 -8.21
C THR A 180 6.38 -8.09 -6.69
N LEU A 181 6.60 -9.22 -6.03
CA LEU A 181 6.53 -9.30 -4.56
C LEU A 181 7.56 -8.39 -3.87
N ALA A 182 8.81 -8.39 -4.36
CA ALA A 182 9.86 -7.54 -3.82
C ALA A 182 9.59 -6.04 -4.05
N ALA A 183 8.96 -5.68 -5.18
CA ALA A 183 8.64 -4.29 -5.51
C ALA A 183 7.53 -3.68 -4.64
N ILE A 184 6.77 -4.50 -3.90
CA ILE A 184 5.72 -4.05 -2.96
C ILE A 184 6.29 -3.77 -1.58
N VAL A 185 7.36 -4.47 -1.17
CA VAL A 185 7.87 -4.41 0.21
C VAL A 185 8.70 -3.15 0.44
N LYS A 186 8.05 -2.10 0.92
CA LYS A 186 8.62 -0.77 1.19
C LYS A 186 9.65 -0.79 2.34
N TYR A 187 9.45 -1.68 3.31
CA TYR A 187 10.27 -1.80 4.52
C TYR A 187 10.81 -3.22 4.66
N PRO A 188 11.88 -3.60 3.94
CA PRO A 188 12.34 -4.99 3.84
C PRO A 188 13.09 -5.47 5.10
N PHE A 189 12.39 -5.44 6.25
CA PHE A 189 12.90 -5.89 7.55
C PHE A 189 11.76 -6.38 8.45
N SER A 190 12.13 -7.20 9.44
CA SER A 190 11.23 -7.82 10.42
C SER A 190 10.71 -6.83 11.45
N SER A 191 9.60 -7.16 12.11
CA SER A 191 8.85 -6.29 13.03
C SER A 191 9.66 -5.85 14.27
N ASP A 192 10.61 -6.64 14.74
CA ASP A 192 11.53 -6.30 15.83
C ASP A 192 12.47 -5.12 15.51
N LEU A 193 12.64 -4.78 14.21
CA LEU A 193 13.36 -3.61 13.73
C LEU A 193 12.46 -2.40 13.41
N ALA A 194 11.17 -2.49 13.67
CA ALA A 194 10.19 -1.43 13.34
C ALA A 194 10.46 -0.10 14.09
N GLY A 195 11.08 -0.15 15.25
CA GLY A 195 11.41 1.03 16.05
C GLY A 195 10.18 1.85 16.43
N SER A 196 10.37 3.14 16.70
CA SER A 196 9.29 4.06 17.09
C SER A 196 8.31 4.39 15.95
N HIS A 197 8.67 4.10 14.70
CA HIS A 197 7.82 4.39 13.55
C HIS A 197 6.83 3.26 13.24
N GLY A 198 6.99 2.07 13.86
CA GLY A 198 6.10 0.92 13.70
C GLY A 198 6.07 0.33 12.29
N LYS A 199 7.01 0.68 11.40
CA LYS A 199 7.03 0.23 10.01
C LYS A 199 7.91 -0.99 9.83
N PHE A 200 7.42 -2.02 9.13
CA PHE A 200 8.14 -3.24 8.75
C PHE A 200 7.48 -3.88 7.51
N GLY A 201 8.07 -4.90 6.91
CA GLY A 201 7.65 -5.38 5.59
C GLY A 201 7.03 -6.76 5.53
N PHE A 202 7.21 -7.59 6.55
CA PHE A 202 6.66 -8.94 6.60
C PHE A 202 6.57 -9.44 8.05
N PHE A 203 5.51 -10.19 8.35
CA PHE A 203 5.36 -10.88 9.63
C PHE A 203 6.33 -12.08 9.72
N GLU A 204 6.60 -12.54 10.94
CA GLU A 204 7.46 -13.70 11.15
C GLU A 204 7.00 -14.94 10.36
N SER A 205 5.69 -15.10 10.17
CA SER A 205 5.12 -16.19 9.39
C SER A 205 5.45 -16.15 7.89
N GLU A 206 5.78 -14.99 7.33
CA GLU A 206 6.14 -14.79 5.92
C GLU A 206 7.65 -14.54 5.72
N ARG A 207 8.43 -14.55 6.80
CA ARG A 207 9.87 -14.25 6.78
C ARG A 207 10.65 -15.16 5.84
N GLU A 208 10.47 -16.49 5.94
CA GLU A 208 11.17 -17.45 5.09
C GLU A 208 10.87 -17.25 3.60
N ASP A 209 9.65 -16.87 3.26
CA ASP A 209 9.27 -16.58 1.89
C ASP A 209 9.96 -15.30 1.40
N PHE A 210 10.02 -14.26 2.25
CA PHE A 210 10.70 -13.02 1.88
C PHE A 210 12.22 -13.21 1.75
N GLU A 211 12.87 -13.88 2.69
CA GLU A 211 14.30 -14.18 2.65
C GLU A 211 14.67 -14.96 1.37
N ARG A 212 13.89 -15.98 1.02
CA ARG A 212 14.07 -16.77 -0.22
C ARG A 212 13.95 -15.90 -1.47
N ILE A 213 12.96 -14.99 -1.52
CA ILE A 213 12.78 -14.03 -2.62
C ILE A 213 13.99 -13.10 -2.69
N ALA A 214 14.40 -12.51 -1.58
CA ALA A 214 15.50 -11.57 -1.51
C ALA A 214 16.84 -12.19 -1.92
N GLU A 215 17.11 -13.40 -1.47
CA GLU A 215 18.31 -14.17 -1.84
C GLU A 215 18.34 -14.51 -3.33
N ASP A 216 17.23 -14.99 -3.89
CA ASP A 216 17.14 -15.35 -5.32
C ASP A 216 17.35 -14.11 -6.21
N LEU A 217 16.74 -12.99 -5.84
CA LEU A 217 16.88 -11.71 -6.55
C LEU A 217 18.24 -11.02 -6.30
N GLY A 218 19.06 -11.54 -5.39
CA GLY A 218 20.35 -10.93 -5.03
C GLY A 218 20.20 -9.58 -4.33
N MET A 219 19.14 -9.38 -3.58
CA MET A 219 18.99 -8.21 -2.72
C MET A 219 20.06 -8.22 -1.64
N ARG A 220 20.65 -7.05 -1.37
CA ARG A 220 21.72 -6.93 -0.40
C ARG A 220 21.18 -7.08 1.02
N CYS A 221 21.66 -8.08 1.75
CA CYS A 221 21.42 -8.18 3.18
C CYS A 221 22.25 -7.13 3.92
N LEU A 222 21.59 -6.26 4.69
CA LEU A 222 22.22 -5.19 5.46
C LEU A 222 22.45 -5.59 6.92
N GLU A 223 21.54 -6.42 7.47
CA GLU A 223 21.61 -6.91 8.83
C GLU A 223 21.00 -8.30 8.90
N HIS A 224 21.75 -9.22 9.47
CA HIS A 224 21.28 -10.58 9.73
C HIS A 224 21.89 -11.08 11.03
N SER A 225 21.07 -11.18 12.06
CA SER A 225 21.44 -11.80 13.33
C SER A 225 20.82 -13.18 13.40
N GLU A 226 21.63 -14.21 13.60
CA GLU A 226 21.14 -15.59 13.70
C GLU A 226 19.97 -15.70 14.68
N GLY A 227 18.81 -16.09 14.15
CA GLY A 227 17.61 -16.33 14.93
C GLY A 227 16.82 -15.09 15.38
N THR A 228 17.18 -13.86 15.02
CA THR A 228 16.48 -12.64 15.45
C THR A 228 16.10 -11.74 14.29
N SER A 229 16.92 -10.75 13.99
CA SER A 229 16.55 -9.64 13.10
C SER A 229 17.08 -9.87 11.69
N VAL A 230 16.32 -9.45 10.69
CA VAL A 230 16.77 -9.41 9.31
C VAL A 230 16.37 -8.10 8.65
N ARG A 231 17.31 -7.51 7.89
CA ARG A 231 17.09 -6.31 7.08
C ARG A 231 17.80 -6.45 5.75
N TYR A 232 17.07 -6.20 4.68
CA TYR A 232 17.60 -6.10 3.34
C TYR A 232 17.57 -4.67 2.82
N ALA A 233 18.39 -4.37 1.81
CA ALA A 233 18.20 -3.16 1.01
C ALA A 233 16.87 -3.23 0.28
N ARG A 234 16.24 -2.09 0.02
CA ARG A 234 15.02 -2.02 -0.78
C ARG A 234 15.28 -2.55 -2.19
N HIS A 235 14.33 -3.30 -2.74
CA HIS A 235 14.35 -3.58 -4.17
C HIS A 235 14.24 -2.27 -4.95
N PRO A 236 15.06 -2.02 -6.00
CA PRO A 236 15.07 -0.73 -6.70
C PRO A 236 13.68 -0.25 -7.16
N LEU A 237 12.83 -1.15 -7.62
CA LEU A 237 11.49 -0.79 -8.12
C LEU A 237 10.54 -0.29 -7.02
N VAL A 238 10.85 -0.52 -5.74
CA VAL A 238 10.09 0.07 -4.62
C VAL A 238 10.13 1.59 -4.66
N PHE A 239 11.27 2.19 -5.04
CA PHE A 239 11.39 3.65 -5.11
C PHE A 239 10.48 4.26 -6.17
N LEU A 240 10.26 3.56 -7.29
CA LEU A 240 9.33 4.00 -8.34
C LEU A 240 7.88 3.83 -7.91
N MET A 241 7.54 2.72 -7.25
CA MET A 241 6.21 2.49 -6.69
C MET A 241 5.89 3.53 -5.59
N GLU A 242 6.84 3.78 -4.68
CA GLU A 242 6.70 4.79 -3.63
C GLU A 242 6.55 6.20 -4.21
N ALA A 243 7.30 6.55 -5.25
CA ALA A 243 7.16 7.84 -5.92
C ALA A 243 5.78 8.01 -6.56
N ALA A 244 5.26 6.96 -7.21
CA ALA A 244 3.90 6.98 -7.76
C ALA A 244 2.85 7.18 -6.66
N ASP A 245 2.98 6.47 -5.53
CA ASP A 245 2.12 6.61 -4.37
C ASP A 245 2.18 8.03 -3.78
N ASP A 246 3.39 8.53 -3.49
CA ASP A 246 3.62 9.86 -2.92
C ASP A 246 3.04 10.99 -3.80
N ILE A 247 3.20 10.90 -5.13
CA ILE A 247 2.69 11.89 -6.08
C ILE A 247 1.16 11.84 -6.13
N CYS A 248 0.59 10.63 -6.31
CA CYS A 248 -0.87 10.48 -6.37
C CYS A 248 -1.52 10.91 -5.06
N TYR A 249 -0.99 10.46 -3.93
CA TYR A 249 -1.53 10.80 -2.62
C TYR A 249 -1.58 12.32 -2.40
N GLU A 250 -0.46 13.03 -2.59
CA GLU A 250 -0.38 14.46 -2.32
C GLU A 250 -1.22 15.29 -3.29
N ILE A 251 -1.16 15.00 -4.59
CA ILE A 251 -1.79 15.85 -5.62
C ILE A 251 -3.30 15.57 -5.72
N MET A 252 -3.74 14.32 -5.57
CA MET A 252 -5.17 13.99 -5.60
C MET A 252 -5.90 14.46 -4.35
N ASP A 253 -5.25 14.45 -3.18
CA ASP A 253 -5.83 14.99 -1.95
C ASP A 253 -6.12 16.49 -2.05
N ILE A 254 -5.27 17.26 -2.76
CA ILE A 254 -5.51 18.69 -3.05
C ILE A 254 -6.73 18.87 -3.97
N GLU A 255 -6.86 18.05 -5.01
CA GLU A 255 -8.04 18.07 -5.88
C GLU A 255 -9.32 17.73 -5.10
N ASP A 256 -9.30 16.68 -4.29
CA ASP A 256 -10.44 16.28 -3.47
C ASP A 256 -10.81 17.36 -2.43
N ALA A 257 -9.80 18.00 -1.83
CA ALA A 257 -10.03 19.12 -0.92
C ALA A 257 -10.69 20.34 -1.61
N HIS A 258 -10.35 20.61 -2.87
CA HIS A 258 -11.05 21.61 -3.67
C HIS A 258 -12.51 21.22 -3.91
N LYS A 259 -12.78 19.98 -4.35
CA LYS A 259 -14.14 19.46 -4.57
C LYS A 259 -15.01 19.52 -3.32
N LEU A 260 -14.39 19.33 -2.15
CA LEU A 260 -15.05 19.40 -0.84
C LEU A 260 -15.10 20.82 -0.25
N HIS A 261 -14.64 21.84 -0.99
CA HIS A 261 -14.59 23.24 -0.57
C HIS A 261 -13.75 23.48 0.71
N LEU A 262 -12.77 22.61 0.97
CA LEU A 262 -11.75 22.81 2.02
C LEU A 262 -10.64 23.74 1.56
N LEU A 263 -10.40 23.81 0.25
CA LEU A 263 -9.51 24.75 -0.41
C LEU A 263 -10.30 25.55 -1.44
N SER A 264 -10.02 26.87 -1.56
CA SER A 264 -10.58 27.68 -2.65
C SER A 264 -9.91 27.34 -3.98
N PHE A 265 -10.52 27.79 -5.10
CA PHE A 265 -9.92 27.63 -6.42
C PHE A 265 -8.53 28.30 -6.48
N GLU A 266 -8.40 29.53 -5.97
CA GLU A 266 -7.14 30.27 -5.97
C GLU A 266 -6.05 29.56 -5.18
N GLU A 267 -6.38 29.04 -3.99
CA GLU A 267 -5.43 28.28 -3.18
C GLU A 267 -4.99 27.01 -3.90
N THR A 268 -5.92 26.27 -4.52
CA THR A 268 -5.67 25.06 -5.27
C THR A 268 -4.80 25.34 -6.50
N ALA A 269 -5.14 26.35 -7.28
CA ALA A 269 -4.37 26.78 -8.44
C ALA A 269 -2.95 27.21 -8.06
N ASP A 270 -2.79 27.94 -6.97
CA ASP A 270 -1.48 28.37 -6.46
C ASP A 270 -0.59 27.20 -6.06
N LEU A 271 -1.16 26.17 -5.43
CA LEU A 271 -0.44 24.94 -5.07
C LEU A 271 0.00 24.17 -6.31
N LEU A 272 -0.93 23.90 -7.24
CA LEU A 272 -0.65 23.11 -8.44
C LEU A 272 0.26 23.83 -9.43
N LEU A 273 0.13 25.13 -9.58
CA LEU A 273 1.03 25.95 -10.41
C LEU A 273 2.39 26.18 -9.73
N GLY A 274 2.51 25.92 -8.44
CA GLY A 274 3.76 26.02 -7.69
C GLY A 274 4.90 25.17 -8.25
N PHE A 275 4.59 24.09 -8.96
CA PHE A 275 5.57 23.19 -9.58
C PHE A 275 6.25 23.75 -10.84
N PHE A 276 5.90 24.96 -11.28
CA PHE A 276 6.34 25.55 -12.53
C PHE A 276 6.98 26.92 -12.31
N ASP A 277 7.89 27.30 -13.21
CA ASP A 277 8.40 28.67 -13.27
C ASP A 277 7.33 29.65 -13.80
N GLU A 278 7.63 30.94 -13.77
CA GLU A 278 6.65 31.98 -14.18
C GLU A 278 6.26 31.86 -15.66
N GLN A 279 7.19 31.49 -16.53
CA GLN A 279 6.92 31.33 -17.97
C GLN A 279 6.02 30.12 -18.23
N GLU A 280 6.28 29.01 -17.57
CA GLU A 280 5.49 27.79 -17.64
C GLU A 280 4.08 28.02 -17.08
N ARG A 281 3.95 28.72 -15.93
CA ARG A 281 2.65 29.09 -15.33
C ARG A 281 1.80 29.91 -16.31
N GLN A 282 2.42 30.90 -16.96
CA GLN A 282 1.74 31.73 -17.97
C GLN A 282 1.30 30.86 -19.16
N GLY A 283 2.15 29.93 -19.61
CA GLY A 283 1.80 28.99 -20.67
C GLY A 283 0.61 28.10 -20.33
N ILE A 284 0.55 27.56 -19.10
CA ILE A 284 -0.57 26.75 -18.62
C ILE A 284 -1.87 27.59 -18.60
N ARG A 285 -1.82 28.79 -18.02
CA ARG A 285 -2.99 29.71 -17.97
C ARG A 285 -3.45 30.11 -19.36
N GLN A 286 -2.50 30.43 -20.27
CA GLN A 286 -2.83 30.80 -21.63
C GLN A 286 -3.55 29.69 -22.37
N ARG A 287 -3.11 28.43 -22.20
CA ARG A 287 -3.76 27.27 -22.81
C ARG A 287 -5.19 27.05 -22.31
N LEU A 288 -5.45 27.24 -21.00
CA LEU A 288 -6.80 27.17 -20.45
C LEU A 288 -7.73 28.22 -21.09
N ILE A 289 -7.20 29.40 -21.37
CA ILE A 289 -7.95 30.48 -22.07
C ILE A 289 -8.19 30.10 -23.53
N GLU A 290 -7.17 29.63 -24.25
CA GLU A 290 -7.24 29.24 -25.66
C GLU A 290 -8.20 28.07 -25.92
N GLU A 291 -8.28 27.14 -24.96
CA GLU A 291 -9.18 25.97 -25.01
C GLU A 291 -10.57 26.29 -24.40
N GLU A 292 -10.82 27.53 -24.01
CA GLU A 292 -12.10 28.02 -23.44
C GLU A 292 -12.56 27.22 -22.21
N VAL A 293 -11.60 26.75 -21.38
CA VAL A 293 -11.89 26.01 -20.15
C VAL A 293 -12.34 27.00 -19.07
N THR A 294 -13.63 27.08 -18.84
CA THR A 294 -14.23 28.06 -17.91
C THR A 294 -14.68 27.47 -16.57
N ASP A 295 -14.88 26.14 -16.52
CA ASP A 295 -15.23 25.43 -15.29
C ASP A 295 -13.99 25.30 -14.38
N GLU A 296 -14.13 25.70 -13.11
CA GLU A 296 -13.03 25.70 -12.15
C GLU A 296 -12.51 24.27 -11.88
N ASN A 297 -13.39 23.26 -11.82
CA ASN A 297 -12.97 21.89 -11.60
C ASN A 297 -12.15 21.37 -12.78
N GLU A 298 -12.56 21.67 -14.02
CA GLU A 298 -11.82 21.29 -15.22
C GLU A 298 -10.46 22.02 -15.30
N GLN A 299 -10.38 23.27 -14.86
CA GLN A 299 -9.10 23.98 -14.73
C GLN A 299 -8.18 23.29 -13.71
N VAL A 300 -8.72 22.88 -12.54
CA VAL A 300 -7.97 22.14 -11.53
C VAL A 300 -7.49 20.78 -12.06
N VAL A 301 -8.36 20.04 -12.77
CA VAL A 301 -7.99 18.77 -13.42
C VAL A 301 -6.82 18.94 -14.39
N TYR A 302 -6.83 20.00 -15.20
CA TYR A 302 -5.74 20.30 -16.14
C TYR A 302 -4.43 20.65 -15.40
N MET A 303 -4.49 21.55 -14.41
CA MET A 303 -3.32 21.94 -13.61
C MET A 303 -2.74 20.75 -12.83
N ARG A 304 -3.60 19.89 -12.28
CA ARG A 304 -3.21 18.63 -11.64
C ARG A 304 -2.44 17.73 -12.61
N ALA A 305 -2.96 17.51 -13.83
CA ALA A 305 -2.28 16.68 -14.82
C ALA A 305 -0.89 17.22 -15.18
N CYS A 306 -0.75 18.55 -15.28
CA CYS A 306 0.53 19.22 -15.48
C CYS A 306 1.49 18.97 -14.30
N ALA A 307 1.03 19.13 -13.05
CA ALA A 307 1.82 18.94 -11.84
C ALA A 307 2.30 17.49 -11.70
N VAL A 308 1.42 16.49 -11.93
CA VAL A 308 1.78 15.07 -11.94
C VAL A 308 2.87 14.78 -12.97
N GLY A 309 2.71 15.28 -14.21
CA GLY A 309 3.71 15.10 -15.26
C GLY A 309 5.06 15.79 -14.98
N ALA A 310 5.06 16.91 -14.24
CA ALA A 310 6.30 17.55 -13.79
C ALA A 310 7.01 16.67 -12.74
N LEU A 311 6.30 16.21 -11.73
CA LEU A 311 6.84 15.35 -10.69
C LEU A 311 7.32 13.98 -11.23
N GLU A 312 6.59 13.40 -12.19
CA GLU A 312 6.98 12.16 -12.88
C GLU A 312 8.37 12.31 -13.51
N ARG A 313 8.57 13.35 -14.34
CA ARG A 313 9.86 13.59 -15.00
C ARG A 313 11.01 13.78 -14.00
N GLU A 314 10.76 14.51 -12.93
CA GLU A 314 11.74 14.77 -11.89
C GLU A 314 12.11 13.49 -11.10
N CYS A 315 11.13 12.66 -10.77
CA CYS A 315 11.37 11.39 -10.08
C CYS A 315 12.12 10.39 -10.96
N VAL A 316 11.81 10.32 -12.26
CA VAL A 316 12.58 9.53 -13.23
C VAL A 316 14.04 9.99 -13.26
N GLN A 317 14.26 11.30 -13.34
CA GLN A 317 15.62 11.85 -13.37
C GLN A 317 16.37 11.60 -12.04
N ALA A 318 15.70 11.76 -10.91
CA ALA A 318 16.26 11.44 -9.60
C ALA A 318 16.66 9.97 -9.50
N PHE A 319 15.82 9.05 -9.93
CA PHE A 319 16.11 7.62 -9.93
C PHE A 319 17.33 7.29 -10.78
N VAL A 320 17.38 7.78 -12.02
CA VAL A 320 18.46 7.52 -12.98
C VAL A 320 19.80 8.14 -12.51
N ASN A 321 19.76 9.29 -11.83
CA ASN A 321 20.95 9.93 -11.29
C ASN A 321 21.54 9.20 -10.10
N HIS A 322 20.70 8.52 -9.31
CA HIS A 322 21.09 7.79 -8.10
C HIS A 322 21.10 6.25 -8.31
N GLU A 323 21.13 5.78 -9.58
CA GLU A 323 21.10 4.35 -9.91
C GLU A 323 22.16 3.55 -9.12
N GLU A 324 23.39 4.04 -9.04
CA GLU A 324 24.49 3.36 -8.33
C GLU A 324 24.19 3.21 -6.84
N GLU A 325 23.79 4.29 -6.17
CA GLU A 325 23.44 4.27 -4.75
C GLU A 325 22.24 3.34 -4.45
N ILE A 326 21.25 3.32 -5.35
CA ILE A 326 20.09 2.44 -5.27
C ILE A 326 20.52 0.98 -5.39
N LEU A 327 21.38 0.66 -6.36
CA LEU A 327 21.91 -0.70 -6.54
C LEU A 327 22.87 -1.13 -5.44
N GLU A 328 23.59 -0.19 -4.83
CA GLU A 328 24.40 -0.43 -3.64
C GLU A 328 23.57 -0.62 -2.37
N GLY A 329 22.28 -0.18 -2.37
CA GLY A 329 21.41 -0.20 -1.21
C GLY A 329 21.73 0.89 -0.18
N SER A 330 22.44 1.93 -0.59
CA SER A 330 22.83 3.08 0.24
C SER A 330 21.91 4.28 0.11
N PHE A 331 21.10 4.35 -0.96
CA PHE A 331 20.14 5.43 -1.21
C PHE A 331 19.09 5.51 -0.09
N GLN A 332 18.83 6.72 0.40
CA GLN A 332 17.95 6.96 1.55
C GLN A 332 16.78 7.90 1.21
N GLY A 333 15.62 7.58 1.71
CA GLY A 333 14.40 8.38 1.57
C GLY A 333 13.66 8.18 0.25
N PRO A 334 12.51 8.85 0.08
CA PRO A 334 11.71 8.77 -1.15
C PRO A 334 12.28 9.64 -2.26
N LEU A 335 12.05 9.28 -3.52
CA LEU A 335 12.54 10.02 -4.70
C LEU A 335 12.08 11.48 -4.72
N VAL A 336 10.88 11.78 -4.26
CA VAL A 336 10.32 13.15 -4.19
C VAL A 336 11.14 14.12 -3.33
N ARG A 337 12.07 13.62 -2.52
CA ARG A 337 13.02 14.47 -1.77
C ARG A 337 14.31 14.76 -2.55
N HIS A 338 14.56 14.05 -3.64
CA HIS A 338 15.78 14.12 -4.46
C HIS A 338 15.54 14.77 -5.83
N ILE A 339 14.35 15.33 -6.06
CA ILE A 339 13.99 16.11 -7.23
C ILE A 339 14.58 17.53 -7.15
N ASN A 340 14.48 18.31 -8.24
CA ASN A 340 15.01 19.66 -8.24
C ASN A 340 14.32 20.57 -7.20
N GLU A 341 14.96 21.66 -6.88
CA GLU A 341 14.59 22.53 -5.76
C GLU A 341 13.20 23.16 -5.92
N LEU A 342 12.83 23.59 -7.15
CA LEU A 342 11.54 24.24 -7.40
C LEU A 342 10.39 23.27 -7.09
N GLN A 343 10.42 22.07 -7.69
CA GLN A 343 9.37 21.07 -7.51
C GLN A 343 9.37 20.53 -6.08
N ARG A 344 10.54 20.37 -5.46
CA ARG A 344 10.66 19.93 -4.06
C ARG A 344 10.01 20.92 -3.09
N GLN A 345 10.24 22.23 -3.27
CA GLN A 345 9.60 23.26 -2.45
C GLN A 345 8.08 23.29 -2.65
N ALA A 346 7.61 23.16 -3.90
CA ALA A 346 6.19 23.07 -4.20
C ALA A 346 5.55 21.86 -3.53
N TYR A 347 6.18 20.68 -3.62
CA TYR A 347 5.73 19.46 -2.97
C TYR A 347 5.66 19.62 -1.44
N CYS A 348 6.68 20.20 -0.82
CA CYS A 348 6.67 20.48 0.63
C CYS A 348 5.53 21.43 1.02
N ARG A 349 5.27 22.47 0.20
CA ARG A 349 4.14 23.39 0.44
C ARG A 349 2.79 22.69 0.35
N CYS A 350 2.60 21.82 -0.63
CA CYS A 350 1.40 20.96 -0.72
C CYS A 350 1.23 20.14 0.57
N SER A 351 2.28 19.45 0.99
CA SER A 351 2.25 18.61 2.20
C SER A 351 1.97 19.40 3.50
N GLU A 352 2.47 20.63 3.62
CA GLU A 352 2.16 21.51 4.74
C GLU A 352 0.68 21.91 4.76
N VAL A 353 0.11 22.27 3.60
CA VAL A 353 -1.31 22.61 3.47
C VAL A 353 -2.19 21.40 3.74
N SER A 354 -1.86 20.24 3.19
CA SER A 354 -2.57 18.97 3.42
C SER A 354 -2.63 18.64 4.91
N LYS A 355 -1.50 18.72 5.62
CA LYS A 355 -1.44 18.49 7.08
C LYS A 355 -2.25 19.51 7.89
N ALA A 356 -2.26 20.78 7.46
CA ALA A 356 -2.91 21.84 8.20
C ALA A 356 -4.42 21.90 7.97
N LYS A 357 -4.88 21.69 6.73
CA LYS A 357 -6.27 21.93 6.32
C LYS A 357 -7.04 20.67 5.96
N ILE A 358 -6.38 19.64 5.40
CA ILE A 358 -7.04 18.43 4.91
C ILE A 358 -7.16 17.40 6.02
N TYR A 359 -6.03 16.87 6.50
CA TYR A 359 -6.02 15.74 7.47
C TYR A 359 -6.54 16.11 8.86
N ARG A 360 -6.66 17.40 9.17
CA ARG A 360 -7.28 17.91 10.40
C ARG A 360 -8.71 18.44 10.18
N SER A 361 -9.26 18.26 9.00
CA SER A 361 -10.62 18.67 8.71
C SER A 361 -11.62 17.80 9.51
N LYS A 362 -12.76 18.40 9.85
CA LYS A 362 -13.80 17.71 10.63
C LYS A 362 -14.27 16.39 9.98
N PRO A 363 -14.52 16.32 8.65
CA PRO A 363 -14.92 15.07 8.02
C PRO A 363 -13.90 13.94 8.20
N VAL A 364 -12.60 14.25 8.09
CA VAL A 364 -11.53 13.24 8.26
C VAL A 364 -11.46 12.79 9.72
N LEU A 365 -11.46 13.72 10.68
CA LEU A 365 -11.45 13.40 12.11
C LEU A 365 -12.67 12.58 12.55
N ASP A 366 -13.86 12.85 12.00
CA ASP A 366 -15.08 12.08 12.32
C ASP A 366 -14.95 10.63 11.84
N VAL A 367 -14.32 10.37 10.68
CA VAL A 367 -14.03 9.00 10.20
C VAL A 367 -13.00 8.32 11.07
N GLU A 368 -11.92 9.00 11.43
CA GLU A 368 -10.86 8.44 12.29
C GLU A 368 -11.41 8.03 13.66
N LEU A 369 -12.17 8.90 14.31
CA LEU A 369 -12.79 8.63 15.62
C LEU A 369 -13.78 7.46 15.55
N SER A 370 -14.65 7.47 14.54
CA SER A 370 -15.64 6.42 14.35
C SER A 370 -14.97 5.09 14.01
N GLY A 371 -14.02 5.12 13.09
CA GLY A 371 -13.27 3.95 12.64
C GLY A 371 -12.48 3.31 13.77
N TYR A 372 -11.78 4.11 14.58
CA TYR A 372 -11.06 3.63 15.76
C TYR A 372 -12.00 2.87 16.70
N LYS A 373 -13.16 3.46 17.05
CA LYS A 373 -14.12 2.82 17.96
C LYS A 373 -14.74 1.54 17.40
N ILE A 374 -15.03 1.52 16.11
CA ILE A 374 -15.54 0.31 15.43
C ILE A 374 -14.49 -0.79 15.50
N MET A 375 -13.25 -0.49 15.12
CA MET A 375 -12.16 -1.46 15.11
C MET A 375 -11.82 -1.98 16.49
N GLU A 376 -11.71 -1.11 17.50
CA GLU A 376 -11.49 -1.49 18.91
C GLU A 376 -12.55 -2.52 19.38
N THR A 377 -13.82 -2.24 19.11
CA THR A 377 -14.93 -3.12 19.50
C THR A 377 -14.87 -4.47 18.79
N LEU A 378 -14.56 -4.47 17.48
CA LEU A 378 -14.40 -5.70 16.71
C LEU A 378 -13.22 -6.53 17.19
N MET A 379 -12.07 -5.88 17.47
CA MET A 379 -10.89 -6.53 18.02
C MET A 379 -11.22 -7.21 19.36
N GLU A 380 -11.85 -6.49 20.28
CA GLU A 380 -12.20 -7.03 21.61
C GLU A 380 -13.12 -8.25 21.47
N ALA A 381 -14.21 -8.13 20.74
CA ALA A 381 -15.19 -9.21 20.58
C ALA A 381 -14.59 -10.46 19.92
N LEU A 382 -13.83 -10.28 18.83
CA LEU A 382 -13.36 -11.40 18.02
C LEU A 382 -12.07 -12.02 18.58
N ILE A 383 -11.17 -11.24 19.18
CA ILE A 383 -9.99 -11.79 19.90
C ILE A 383 -10.43 -12.57 21.14
N ASN A 384 -11.39 -12.05 21.93
CA ASN A 384 -11.94 -12.80 23.06
C ASN A 384 -12.56 -14.13 22.60
N ALA A 385 -13.25 -14.14 21.45
CA ALA A 385 -13.81 -15.36 20.88
C ALA A 385 -12.70 -16.36 20.46
N ALA A 386 -11.59 -15.87 19.93
CA ALA A 386 -10.44 -16.72 19.57
C ALA A 386 -9.68 -17.26 20.80
N VAL A 387 -9.63 -16.50 21.90
CA VAL A 387 -8.99 -16.91 23.15
C VAL A 387 -9.84 -17.95 23.90
N GLU A 388 -11.15 -17.74 23.94
CA GLU A 388 -12.11 -18.58 24.68
C GLU A 388 -13.19 -19.15 23.75
N PRO A 389 -12.82 -20.03 22.81
CA PRO A 389 -13.70 -20.49 21.74
C PRO A 389 -14.90 -21.34 22.23
N GLU A 390 -14.81 -21.90 23.45
CA GLU A 390 -15.84 -22.79 24.02
C GLU A 390 -17.06 -22.02 24.57
N LYS A 391 -16.92 -20.70 24.79
CA LYS A 391 -18.04 -19.90 25.28
C LYS A 391 -19.14 -19.81 24.22
N TYR A 392 -20.42 -19.88 24.65
CA TYR A 392 -21.56 -19.83 23.72
C TYR A 392 -21.51 -18.61 22.76
N HIS A 393 -21.26 -17.42 23.30
CA HIS A 393 -21.17 -16.19 22.49
C HIS A 393 -20.01 -16.25 21.49
N SER A 394 -18.84 -16.76 21.93
CA SER A 394 -17.68 -16.97 21.07
C SER A 394 -18.00 -17.87 19.89
N GLN A 395 -18.70 -18.97 20.11
CA GLN A 395 -19.11 -19.88 19.03
C GLN A 395 -20.01 -19.19 17.98
N GLN A 396 -20.90 -18.28 18.42
CA GLN A 396 -21.74 -17.53 17.47
C GLN A 396 -20.90 -16.57 16.62
N LEU A 397 -19.91 -15.90 17.21
CA LEU A 397 -18.99 -15.02 16.49
C LEU A 397 -18.12 -15.80 15.51
N ILE A 398 -17.54 -16.93 15.95
CA ILE A 398 -16.67 -17.78 15.14
C ILE A 398 -17.41 -18.33 13.90
N ARG A 399 -18.69 -18.66 14.00
CA ARG A 399 -19.50 -19.12 12.85
C ARG A 399 -19.62 -18.08 11.72
N ARG A 400 -19.29 -16.82 11.96
CA ARG A 400 -19.30 -15.77 10.95
C ARG A 400 -18.02 -15.73 10.11
N PHE A 401 -16.96 -16.39 10.56
CA PHE A 401 -15.71 -16.43 9.82
C PHE A 401 -15.88 -17.24 8.53
N SER A 402 -15.28 -16.73 7.45
CA SER A 402 -15.13 -17.53 6.24
C SER A 402 -14.16 -18.69 6.49
N SER A 403 -14.42 -19.84 5.90
CA SER A 403 -13.56 -21.05 6.03
C SER A 403 -12.10 -20.86 5.60
N GLN A 404 -11.78 -19.76 4.93
CA GLN A 404 -10.39 -19.45 4.58
C GLN A 404 -9.52 -19.06 5.79
N TYR A 405 -10.12 -18.57 6.87
CA TYR A 405 -9.41 -18.16 8.08
C TYR A 405 -9.37 -19.29 9.09
N ASP A 406 -8.16 -19.65 9.56
CA ASP A 406 -7.94 -20.82 10.43
C ASP A 406 -8.25 -20.52 11.91
N ILE A 407 -9.47 -20.09 12.17
CA ILE A 407 -9.95 -19.72 13.52
C ILE A 407 -10.06 -20.92 14.48
N HIS A 408 -10.05 -22.15 13.97
CA HIS A 408 -10.10 -23.39 14.76
C HIS A 408 -8.71 -23.99 15.01
N ASN A 409 -7.63 -23.31 14.64
CA ASN A 409 -6.27 -23.82 14.85
C ASN A 409 -5.99 -24.06 16.34
N PRO A 410 -5.28 -25.16 16.70
CA PRO A 410 -4.88 -25.40 18.09
C PRO A 410 -3.93 -24.34 18.65
N SER A 411 -3.11 -23.69 17.81
CA SER A 411 -2.23 -22.58 18.22
C SER A 411 -3.02 -21.31 18.45
N LEU A 412 -2.82 -20.69 19.63
CA LEU A 412 -3.42 -19.39 19.95
C LEU A 412 -2.96 -18.29 18.99
N GLU A 413 -1.66 -18.24 18.67
CA GLU A 413 -1.09 -17.26 17.74
C GLU A 413 -1.77 -17.32 16.36
N LYS A 414 -1.96 -18.53 15.83
CA LYS A 414 -2.66 -18.72 14.55
C LYS A 414 -4.13 -18.29 14.60
N ARG A 415 -4.82 -18.54 15.72
CA ARG A 415 -6.21 -18.05 15.88
C ARG A 415 -6.27 -16.53 15.97
N VAL A 416 -5.35 -15.92 16.73
CA VAL A 416 -5.26 -14.45 16.84
C VAL A 416 -4.96 -13.83 15.47
N MET A 417 -3.98 -14.40 14.73
CA MET A 417 -3.69 -13.92 13.38
C MET A 417 -4.87 -14.11 12.42
N ALA A 418 -5.62 -15.20 12.52
CA ALA A 418 -6.83 -15.42 11.73
C ALA A 418 -7.91 -14.34 11.98
N VAL A 419 -8.02 -13.84 13.23
CA VAL A 419 -8.88 -12.70 13.55
C VAL A 419 -8.36 -11.41 12.91
N ILE A 420 -7.05 -11.15 13.00
CA ILE A 420 -6.42 -9.97 12.38
C ILE A 420 -6.62 -10.01 10.85
N ASP A 421 -6.38 -11.15 10.21
CA ASP A 421 -6.61 -11.37 8.78
C ASP A 421 -8.08 -11.11 8.39
N TYR A 422 -9.02 -11.57 9.22
CA TYR A 422 -10.45 -11.39 8.98
C TYR A 422 -10.86 -9.92 9.08
N ILE A 423 -10.42 -9.23 10.15
CA ILE A 423 -10.74 -7.82 10.39
C ILE A 423 -10.07 -6.93 9.34
N SER A 424 -8.78 -7.11 9.07
CA SER A 424 -8.04 -6.31 8.08
C SER A 424 -8.58 -6.52 6.66
N GLY A 425 -9.12 -7.70 6.39
CA GLY A 425 -9.78 -8.01 5.13
C GLY A 425 -11.20 -7.43 4.97
N MET A 426 -11.80 -6.80 5.98
CA MET A 426 -13.11 -6.15 5.88
C MET A 426 -13.03 -4.86 5.05
N THR A 427 -14.19 -4.44 4.52
CA THR A 427 -14.41 -3.07 4.05
C THR A 427 -14.94 -2.23 5.21
N ASP A 428 -14.86 -0.90 5.10
CA ASP A 428 -15.38 0.01 6.13
C ASP A 428 -16.87 -0.22 6.38
N VAL A 429 -17.62 -0.39 5.28
CA VAL A 429 -19.06 -0.67 5.33
C VAL A 429 -19.35 -1.99 6.04
N TYR A 430 -18.57 -3.04 5.74
CA TYR A 430 -18.77 -4.35 6.38
C TYR A 430 -18.35 -4.33 7.85
N ALA A 431 -17.28 -3.63 8.20
CA ALA A 431 -16.84 -3.45 9.59
C ALA A 431 -17.93 -2.73 10.42
N LEU A 432 -18.51 -1.66 9.87
CA LEU A 432 -19.63 -0.95 10.49
C LEU A 432 -20.85 -1.85 10.66
N ASP A 433 -21.23 -2.64 9.63
CA ASP A 433 -22.37 -3.58 9.70
C ASP A 433 -22.18 -4.63 10.81
N ILE A 434 -20.98 -5.21 10.92
CA ILE A 434 -20.67 -6.16 11.98
C ILE A 434 -20.68 -5.50 13.37
N TYR A 435 -20.08 -4.31 13.49
CA TYR A 435 -20.11 -3.52 14.72
C TYR A 435 -21.55 -3.27 15.20
N GLN A 436 -22.45 -2.84 14.32
CA GLN A 436 -23.85 -2.58 14.66
C GLN A 436 -24.58 -3.86 15.13
N LYS A 437 -24.34 -5.00 14.46
CA LYS A 437 -24.92 -6.28 14.82
C LYS A 437 -24.41 -6.82 16.16
N ILE A 438 -23.12 -6.71 16.43
CA ILE A 438 -22.52 -7.15 17.72
C ILE A 438 -23.08 -6.32 18.88
N ASN A 439 -23.31 -5.03 18.67
CA ASN A 439 -23.81 -4.12 19.71
C ASN A 439 -25.35 -4.05 19.77
N GLY A 440 -26.06 -4.82 18.96
CA GLY A 440 -27.55 -4.83 18.93
C GLY A 440 -28.18 -3.53 18.44
N ILE A 441 -27.43 -2.69 17.73
CA ILE A 441 -27.89 -1.40 17.16
C ILE A 441 -28.73 -1.64 15.91
N SER A 442 -28.40 -2.68 15.14
CA SER A 442 -29.10 -3.06 13.93
C SER A 442 -29.48 -4.55 13.98
N LEU A 443 -30.76 -4.85 13.74
CA LEU A 443 -31.21 -6.23 13.55
C LEU A 443 -31.29 -6.52 12.04
N PRO A 444 -30.94 -7.76 11.61
CA PRO A 444 -31.10 -8.14 10.22
C PRO A 444 -32.60 -8.06 9.85
N ILE A 445 -32.90 -7.27 8.82
CA ILE A 445 -34.21 -7.28 8.16
C ILE A 445 -34.17 -8.43 7.14
N VAL A 446 -35.04 -9.40 7.30
CA VAL A 446 -35.18 -10.56 6.39
C VAL A 446 -36.04 -10.15 5.22
#